data_364073fb1f771062e2e890051faf5087
#
_entry.id   364073fb1f771062e2e890051faf5087
#
_cell.length_a   1.000
_cell.length_b   1.000
_cell.length_c   1.000
_cell.angle_alpha   90.00
_cell.angle_beta   90.00
_cell.angle_gamma   90.00
#
_symmetry.space_group_name_H-M   'P 1'
#
loop_
_entity.id
_entity.type
_entity.pdbx_description
1 polymer ?
#
loop_
_entity_poly.entity_id
_entity_poly.type
_entity_poly.pdbx_seq_one_letter_code
_entity_poly.pdbx_strand_id
1 'polypeptide(L)' 'MGIVVRLDVMLALRKMRSKDLAAKIDITEANLSLLKSGKVKGIRFSTLEAICDALDCKPGDILDYEPGTAANGN' A
#
# COMPACT_ATOMS: atom_id res chain seq x y z
N MET A 1 13.24 -6.21 3.71
CA MET A 1 13.82 -6.66 2.46
C MET A 1 12.76 -6.71 1.38
N GLY A 2 13.18 -6.44 0.18
CA GLY A 2 12.27 -6.40 -0.94
C GLY A 2 11.33 -5.21 -0.89
N ILE A 3 10.13 -5.42 -1.37
CA ILE A 3 9.14 -4.35 -1.49
C ILE A 3 8.52 -4.06 -0.13
N VAL A 4 8.47 -2.78 0.20
CA VAL A 4 7.85 -2.30 1.43
C VAL A 4 6.58 -1.55 1.06
N VAL A 5 5.50 -1.84 1.76
CA VAL A 5 4.22 -1.16 1.54
C VAL A 5 4.05 -0.09 2.63
N ARG A 6 3.90 1.16 2.21
CA ARG A 6 3.73 2.30 3.11
C ARG A 6 2.34 2.90 3.03
N LEU A 7 1.37 2.06 2.73
CA LEU A 7 -0.01 2.52 2.57
C LEU A 7 -0.57 3.09 3.86
N ASP A 8 -0.25 2.49 5.00
CA ASP A 8 -0.69 3.00 6.29
C ASP A 8 -0.15 4.39 6.60
N VAL A 9 1.09 4.68 6.17
CA VAL A 9 1.67 6.02 6.31
C VAL A 9 0.86 7.03 5.50
N MET A 10 0.52 6.69 4.26
CA MET A 10 -0.27 7.59 3.41
C MET A 10 -1.68 7.79 3.94
N LEU A 11 -2.29 6.74 4.47
CA LEU A 11 -3.61 6.86 5.10
C LEU A 11 -3.55 7.83 6.27
N ALA A 12 -2.51 7.73 7.11
CA ALA A 12 -2.33 8.63 8.23
C ALA A 12 -2.12 10.07 7.76
N LEU A 13 -1.29 10.26 6.73
CA LEU A 13 -1.04 11.60 6.18
C LEU A 13 -2.30 12.25 5.62
N ARG A 14 -3.17 11.47 5.03
CA ARG A 14 -4.43 11.96 4.46
C ARG A 14 -5.58 11.92 5.46
N LYS A 15 -5.33 11.47 6.68
CA LYS A 15 -6.35 11.33 7.73
C LYS A 15 -7.55 10.52 7.26
N MET A 16 -7.26 9.44 6.53
CA MET A 16 -8.28 8.56 5.98
C MET A 16 -8.16 7.20 6.64
N ARG A 17 -9.30 6.60 6.98
CA ARG A 17 -9.33 5.26 7.57
C ARG A 17 -9.33 4.20 6.48
N SER A 18 -8.81 3.02 6.83
CA SER A 18 -8.75 1.91 5.88
C SER A 18 -10.13 1.58 5.30
N LYS A 19 -11.16 1.57 6.12
CA LYS A 19 -12.50 1.26 5.63
C LYS A 19 -13.00 2.28 4.62
N ASP A 20 -12.62 3.54 4.79
CA ASP A 20 -13.02 4.60 3.87
C ASP A 20 -12.33 4.42 2.53
N LEU A 21 -11.04 4.08 2.55
CA LEU A 21 -10.32 3.79 1.32
C LEU A 21 -10.88 2.56 0.63
N ALA A 22 -11.14 1.49 1.37
CA ALA A 22 -11.68 0.26 0.80
C ALA A 22 -13.00 0.53 0.09
N ALA A 23 -13.87 1.34 0.68
CA ALA A 23 -15.13 1.72 0.06
C ALA A 23 -14.91 2.55 -1.20
N LYS A 24 -13.96 3.47 -1.18
CA LYS A 24 -13.68 4.34 -2.32
C LYS A 24 -13.18 3.57 -3.54
N ILE A 25 -12.37 2.54 -3.32
CA ILE A 25 -11.77 1.80 -4.43
C ILE A 25 -12.45 0.44 -4.66
N ASP A 26 -13.55 0.20 -3.95
CA ASP A 26 -14.42 -0.97 -4.15
C ASP A 26 -13.70 -2.29 -3.92
N ILE A 27 -12.97 -2.37 -2.81
CA ILE A 27 -12.38 -3.63 -2.35
C ILE A 27 -12.80 -3.89 -0.91
N THR A 28 -12.61 -5.12 -0.46
CA THR A 28 -12.95 -5.46 0.92
C THR A 28 -11.90 -4.92 1.88
N GLU A 29 -12.30 -4.69 3.12
CA GLU A 29 -11.34 -4.29 4.15
C GLU A 29 -10.31 -5.37 4.39
N ALA A 30 -10.70 -6.65 4.25
CA ALA A 30 -9.76 -7.77 4.40
C ALA A 30 -8.66 -7.71 3.34
N ASN A 31 -9.03 -7.45 2.08
CA ASN A 31 -8.05 -7.32 1.00
C ASN A 31 -7.14 -6.12 1.22
N LEU A 32 -7.69 -5.01 1.66
CA LEU A 32 -6.90 -3.81 1.95
C LEU A 32 -5.94 -4.07 3.10
N SER A 33 -6.38 -4.80 4.12
CA SER A 33 -5.55 -5.15 5.26
C SER A 33 -4.35 -6.00 4.85
N LEU A 34 -4.58 -6.96 3.95
CA LEU A 34 -3.49 -7.78 3.39
C LEU A 34 -2.49 -6.92 2.65
N LEU A 35 -2.97 -5.96 1.87
CA LEU A 35 -2.11 -5.06 1.13
C LEU A 35 -1.29 -4.18 2.07
N LYS A 36 -1.93 -3.62 3.09
CA LYS A 36 -1.25 -2.77 4.09
C LYS A 36 -0.15 -3.51 4.81
N SER A 37 -0.36 -4.78 5.10
CA SER A 37 0.63 -5.59 5.82
C SER A 37 1.79 -6.06 4.94
N GLY A 38 1.69 -5.85 3.63
CA GLY A 38 2.71 -6.30 2.69
C GLY A 38 2.68 -7.80 2.44
N LYS A 39 1.62 -8.48 2.81
CA LYS A 39 1.52 -9.93 2.67
C LYS A 39 1.02 -10.38 1.31
N VAL A 40 0.67 -9.43 0.43
CA VAL A 40 0.26 -9.76 -0.93
C VAL A 40 1.50 -10.01 -1.78
N LYS A 41 1.39 -10.90 -2.76
CA LYS A 41 2.49 -11.19 -3.68
C LYS A 41 2.52 -10.25 -4.87
N GLY A 42 1.46 -9.49 -5.08
CA GLY A 42 1.39 -8.55 -6.18
C GLY A 42 0.18 -7.66 -6.03
N ILE A 43 0.12 -6.63 -6.85
CA ILE A 43 -1.01 -5.72 -6.89
C ILE A 43 -1.28 -5.39 -8.36
N ARG A 44 -2.56 -5.34 -8.71
CA ARG A 44 -2.95 -4.92 -10.05
C ARG A 44 -2.68 -3.44 -10.22
N PHE A 45 -2.23 -3.04 -11.39
CA PHE A 45 -2.03 -1.63 -11.67
C PHE A 45 -3.33 -0.83 -11.53
N SER A 46 -4.47 -1.41 -11.90
CA SER A 46 -5.75 -0.73 -11.75
C SER A 46 -6.06 -0.43 -10.29
N THR A 47 -5.75 -1.37 -9.39
CA THR A 47 -5.93 -1.16 -7.95
C THR A 47 -4.97 -0.09 -7.44
N LEU A 48 -3.70 -0.16 -7.87
CA LEU A 48 -2.70 0.82 -7.48
C LEU A 48 -3.09 2.22 -7.94
N GLU A 49 -3.57 2.34 -9.17
CA GLU A 49 -4.06 3.62 -9.71
C GLU A 49 -5.22 4.16 -8.89
N ALA A 50 -6.16 3.29 -8.53
CA ALA A 50 -7.31 3.70 -7.73
C ALA A 50 -6.89 4.22 -6.36
N ILE A 51 -5.90 3.56 -5.74
CA ILE A 51 -5.37 4.00 -4.45
C ILE A 51 -4.69 5.36 -4.60
N CYS A 52 -3.86 5.52 -5.61
CA CYS A 52 -3.17 6.79 -5.87
C CYS A 52 -4.17 7.91 -6.09
N ASP A 53 -5.22 7.65 -6.85
CA ASP A 53 -6.26 8.63 -7.13
C ASP A 53 -7.02 9.01 -5.86
N ALA A 54 -7.37 8.01 -5.05
CA ALA A 54 -8.12 8.25 -3.82
C ALA A 54 -7.30 9.02 -2.78
N LEU A 55 -6.00 8.78 -2.73
CA LEU A 55 -5.10 9.41 -1.75
C LEU A 55 -4.33 10.60 -2.31
N ASP A 56 -4.53 10.90 -3.59
CA ASP A 56 -3.83 11.99 -4.28
C ASP A 56 -2.32 11.86 -4.07
N CYS A 57 -1.78 10.72 -4.46
CA CYS A 57 -0.37 10.42 -4.27
C CYS A 57 0.16 9.62 -5.46
N LYS A 58 1.46 9.35 -5.44
CA LYS A 58 2.15 8.57 -6.47
C LYS A 58 2.40 7.15 -5.97
N PRO A 59 2.58 6.19 -6.88
CA PRO A 59 2.91 4.82 -6.46
C PRO A 59 4.14 4.76 -5.56
N GLY A 60 5.13 5.61 -5.78
CA GLY A 60 6.33 5.66 -4.95
C GLY A 60 6.07 6.13 -3.52
N ASP A 61 4.92 6.75 -3.27
CA ASP A 61 4.53 7.11 -1.91
C ASP A 61 3.96 5.93 -1.15
N ILE A 62 3.49 4.91 -1.87
CA ILE A 62 2.85 3.72 -1.31
C ILE A 62 3.79 2.54 -1.24
N LEU A 63 4.62 2.38 -2.28
CA LEU A 63 5.53 1.25 -2.43
C LEU A 63 6.96 1.74 -2.42
N ASP A 64 7.82 1.00 -1.73
CA ASP A 64 9.24 1.31 -1.67
C ASP A 64 10.01 0.00 -1.73
N TYR A 65 11.31 0.10 -1.88
CA TYR A 65 12.17 -1.05 -1.92
C TYR A 65 13.30 -0.88 -0.91
N GLU A 66 13.47 -1.89 -0.08
CA GLU A 66 14.59 -1.94 0.86
C GLU A 66 15.45 -3.14 0.50
N PRO A 67 16.77 -2.94 0.23
CA PRO A 67 17.69 -4.06 -0.01
C PRO A 67 17.73 -4.93 1.23
N GLY A 68 17.79 -6.14 1.04
CA GLY A 68 17.79 -7.07 2.15
C GLY A 68 18.99 -6.87 3.04
N THR A 69 19.19 -6.57 3.45
CA THR A 69 20.01 -6.66 4.12
C THR A 69 20.55 -7.29 4.52
N ALA A 70 19.89 -7.01 4.06
CA ALA A 70 20.19 -7.31 4.18
C ALA A 70 20.63 -7.72 4.65
N ALA A 71 20.30 -7.73 4.57
CA ALA A 71 20.68 -8.14 4.77
C ALA A 71 21.20 -8.57 5.22
N ASN A 72 21.17 -8.56 5.18
CA ASN A 72 21.68 -8.99 5.40
C ASN A 72 22.13 -9.36 5.52
N GLY A 73 22.00 -9.07 5.38
CA GLY A 73 22.45 -9.43 5.16
C GLY A 73 22.60 -9.86 4.98
N ASN A 74 22.70 -9.94 4.72
CA ASN A 74 22.84 -10.40 4.32
C ASN A 74 23.04 -10.53 4.27
#